data_a4cacb74e43bb33358726700e04ecd0b
#
_entry.id   a4cacb74e43bb33358726700e04ecd0b
#
_cell.length_a   1.000
_cell.length_b   1.000
_cell.length_c   1.000
_cell.angle_alpha   90.00
_cell.angle_beta   90.00
_cell.angle_gamma   90.00
#
_symmetry.space_group_name_H-M   'P 1'
#
loop_
_entity.id
_entity.type
_entity.pdbx_description
1 polymer ?
#
loop_
_entity_poly.entity_id
_entity_poly.type
_entity_poly.pdbx_seq_one_letter_code
_entity_poly.pdbx_strand_id
1 'polypeptide(L)'
;MPIDNEVYDREGAGWWDENNPLNILHGSMTPGRVTYFRGVLTDRLRLDPAGLRALDVGCGGGFLAEEFARLGCQVVGVDPSEVSINTARRHASEAGLDIDYRVGPGEHLPVSDGEFDLAYCCDVLEHVSDLERTISEISRSLKPQGVFLFDTINRTRLSKFLAIKVMQEWRPTRIIDATIHDWEMFIKPEDLVDVMRSHGLRMRDVVGLAPRARPPKVLLNFFRANRGNITYGELSRRLDVGQVKNTRVSYMGYATKSA
;
A
#
# COMPACT_ATOMS: atom_id res chain seq x y z
N MET A 1 18.55 9.04 9.30
CA MET A 1 19.22 8.73 8.02
C MET A 1 18.16 8.80 6.95
N PRO A 2 18.47 9.22 5.73
CA PRO A 2 17.47 9.23 4.66
C PRO A 2 16.95 7.79 4.43
N ILE A 3 15.70 7.69 4.02
CA ILE A 3 15.08 6.42 3.63
C ILE A 3 15.80 5.88 2.39
N ASP A 4 16.03 4.57 2.36
CA ASP A 4 16.63 3.86 1.23
C ASP A 4 15.52 3.30 0.31
N ASN A 5 14.95 4.14 -0.54
CA ASN A 5 13.97 3.71 -1.53
C ASN A 5 14.59 2.91 -2.70
N GLU A 6 15.93 2.93 -2.87
CA GLU A 6 16.60 2.11 -3.89
C GLU A 6 16.48 0.60 -3.60
N VAL A 7 16.03 0.24 -2.40
CA VAL A 7 15.73 -1.15 -2.06
C VAL A 7 14.69 -1.76 -3.01
N TYR A 8 13.73 -0.97 -3.47
CA TYR A 8 12.70 -1.43 -4.41
C TYR A 8 13.26 -1.73 -5.81
N ASP A 9 14.37 -1.09 -6.20
CA ASP A 9 15.11 -1.45 -7.41
C ASP A 9 15.95 -2.70 -7.21
N ARG A 10 16.62 -2.83 -6.04
CA ARG A 10 17.46 -4.01 -5.75
C ARG A 10 16.64 -5.29 -5.60
N GLU A 11 15.50 -5.21 -4.92
CA GLU A 11 14.65 -6.36 -4.59
C GLU A 11 13.44 -6.52 -5.53
N GLY A 12 13.15 -5.52 -6.37
CA GLY A 12 11.93 -5.43 -7.17
C GLY A 12 11.72 -6.56 -8.19
N ALA A 13 12.79 -7.23 -8.64
CA ALA A 13 12.65 -8.41 -9.49
C ALA A 13 12.00 -9.61 -8.77
N GLY A 14 12.03 -9.62 -7.43
CA GLY A 14 11.56 -10.71 -6.59
C GLY A 14 10.19 -10.50 -5.94
N TRP A 15 9.41 -9.48 -6.29
CA TRP A 15 8.10 -9.21 -5.68
C TRP A 15 7.24 -10.47 -5.49
N TRP A 16 7.16 -11.33 -6.50
CA TRP A 16 6.32 -12.52 -6.53
C TRP A 16 7.00 -13.79 -6.00
N ASP A 17 8.30 -13.73 -5.68
CA ASP A 17 9.02 -14.84 -5.01
C ASP A 17 8.69 -14.84 -3.52
N GLU A 18 8.11 -15.92 -3.02
CA GLU A 18 7.77 -16.07 -1.59
C GLU A 18 8.97 -15.96 -0.64
N ASN A 19 10.20 -16.16 -1.15
CA ASN A 19 11.43 -16.01 -0.37
C ASN A 19 11.94 -14.56 -0.34
N ASN A 20 11.44 -13.69 -1.21
CA ASN A 20 11.83 -12.28 -1.21
C ASN A 20 11.10 -11.51 -0.09
N PRO A 21 11.81 -10.64 0.66
CA PRO A 21 11.20 -9.85 1.74
C PRO A 21 9.96 -9.04 1.34
N LEU A 22 9.92 -8.50 0.12
CA LEU A 22 8.80 -7.72 -0.39
C LEU A 22 7.51 -8.54 -0.51
N ASN A 23 7.61 -9.87 -0.63
CA ASN A 23 6.44 -10.76 -0.70
C ASN A 23 5.63 -10.81 0.59
N ILE A 24 6.14 -10.26 1.70
CA ILE A 24 5.37 -10.11 2.94
C ILE A 24 4.08 -9.30 2.73
N LEU A 25 4.03 -8.42 1.73
CA LEU A 25 2.85 -7.62 1.41
C LEU A 25 1.75 -8.44 0.70
N HIS A 26 2.11 -9.55 0.04
CA HIS A 26 1.19 -10.35 -0.77
C HIS A 26 0.23 -11.20 0.07
N GLY A 27 0.75 -12.02 0.97
CA GLY A 27 0.03 -13.16 1.55
C GLY A 27 -1.18 -12.83 2.44
N SER A 28 -1.17 -11.69 3.17
CA SER A 28 -2.31 -11.27 4.00
C SER A 28 -2.60 -9.77 3.96
N MET A 29 -1.59 -8.92 3.75
CA MET A 29 -1.85 -7.47 3.66
C MET A 29 -2.71 -7.14 2.46
N THR A 30 -2.34 -7.60 1.26
CA THR A 30 -3.14 -7.41 0.04
C THR A 30 -4.57 -7.93 0.19
N PRO A 31 -4.84 -9.19 0.60
CA PRO A 31 -6.21 -9.67 0.85
C PRO A 31 -6.96 -8.87 1.92
N GLY A 32 -6.26 -8.44 2.97
CA GLY A 32 -6.85 -7.63 4.04
C GLY A 32 -7.34 -6.26 3.54
N ARG A 33 -6.53 -5.59 2.71
CA ARG A 33 -6.86 -4.33 2.03
C ARG A 33 -8.03 -4.51 1.06
N VAL A 34 -7.93 -5.50 0.18
CA VAL A 34 -8.96 -5.79 -0.84
C VAL A 34 -10.31 -6.07 -0.19
N THR A 35 -10.33 -6.81 0.92
CA THR A 35 -11.57 -7.07 1.66
C THR A 35 -12.24 -5.78 2.14
N TYR A 36 -11.47 -4.87 2.74
CA TYR A 36 -12.01 -3.58 3.21
C TYR A 36 -12.39 -2.69 2.03
N PHE A 37 -11.53 -2.53 1.03
CA PHE A 37 -11.75 -1.64 -0.11
C PHE A 37 -12.94 -2.07 -0.97
N ARG A 38 -13.07 -3.37 -1.23
CA ARG A 38 -14.26 -3.91 -1.90
C ARG A 38 -15.52 -3.59 -1.11
N GLY A 39 -15.53 -3.80 0.22
CA GLY A 39 -16.66 -3.44 1.07
C GLY A 39 -16.97 -1.94 1.06
N VAL A 40 -15.94 -1.06 0.95
CA VAL A 40 -16.18 0.37 0.75
C VAL A 40 -16.89 0.63 -0.57
N LEU A 41 -16.39 0.06 -1.67
CA LEU A 41 -16.99 0.27 -3.00
C LEU A 41 -18.40 -0.31 -3.07
N THR A 42 -18.57 -1.60 -2.77
CA THR A 42 -19.85 -2.30 -3.01
C THR A 42 -20.91 -2.04 -1.95
N ASP A 43 -20.54 -2.05 -0.66
CA ASP A 43 -21.53 -2.03 0.43
C ASP A 43 -21.85 -0.61 0.89
N ARG A 44 -20.82 0.27 0.94
CA ARG A 44 -21.01 1.65 1.45
C ARG A 44 -21.35 2.64 0.35
N LEU A 45 -20.61 2.59 -0.78
CA LEU A 45 -20.76 3.52 -1.88
C LEU A 45 -21.71 3.02 -2.98
N ARG A 46 -22.06 1.73 -2.96
CA ARG A 46 -22.92 1.08 -3.96
C ARG A 46 -22.38 1.19 -5.39
N LEU A 47 -21.05 1.18 -5.52
CA LEU A 47 -20.35 1.19 -6.79
C LEU A 47 -20.04 -0.26 -7.22
N ASP A 48 -20.29 -0.56 -8.50
CA ASP A 48 -19.78 -1.79 -9.11
C ASP A 48 -18.34 -1.53 -9.58
N PRO A 49 -17.35 -2.28 -9.12
CA PRO A 49 -15.97 -2.13 -9.60
C PRO A 49 -15.81 -2.37 -11.11
N ALA A 50 -16.70 -3.15 -11.71
CA ALA A 50 -16.60 -3.51 -13.12
C ALA A 50 -16.66 -2.26 -14.03
N GLY A 51 -15.59 -2.06 -14.80
CA GLY A 51 -15.46 -0.94 -15.73
C GLY A 51 -14.98 0.37 -15.11
N LEU A 52 -14.83 0.48 -13.78
CA LEU A 52 -14.22 1.68 -13.18
C LEU A 52 -12.77 1.81 -13.61
N ARG A 53 -12.34 3.03 -13.94
CA ARG A 53 -10.94 3.36 -14.16
C ARG A 53 -10.28 3.57 -12.81
N ALA A 54 -9.26 2.76 -12.50
CA ALA A 54 -8.57 2.75 -11.21
C ALA A 54 -7.08 3.09 -11.38
N LEU A 55 -6.56 3.95 -10.49
CA LEU A 55 -5.15 4.33 -10.43
C LEU A 55 -4.50 3.73 -9.19
N ASP A 56 -3.45 2.92 -9.37
CA ASP A 56 -2.59 2.40 -8.31
C ASP A 56 -1.33 3.26 -8.19
N VAL A 57 -1.22 4.04 -7.13
CA VAL A 57 -0.09 4.94 -6.88
C VAL A 57 0.92 4.26 -5.98
N GLY A 58 2.13 4.01 -6.49
CA GLY A 58 3.15 3.18 -5.84
C GLY A 58 2.79 1.70 -5.96
N CYS A 59 2.51 1.24 -7.17
CA CYS A 59 1.98 -0.11 -7.41
C CYS A 59 2.99 -1.23 -7.15
N GLY A 60 4.30 -0.93 -7.03
CA GLY A 60 5.35 -1.92 -6.84
C GLY A 60 5.28 -3.06 -7.85
N GLY A 61 5.29 -4.29 -7.38
CA GLY A 61 5.16 -5.50 -8.21
C GLY A 61 3.74 -5.83 -8.69
N GLY A 62 2.75 -4.94 -8.45
CA GLY A 62 1.40 -5.06 -9.01
C GLY A 62 0.40 -5.88 -8.18
N PHE A 63 0.67 -6.19 -6.92
CA PHE A 63 -0.22 -7.02 -6.08
C PHE A 63 -1.65 -6.50 -6.01
N LEU A 64 -1.83 -5.21 -5.69
CA LEU A 64 -3.16 -4.59 -5.62
C LEU A 64 -3.73 -4.32 -7.00
N ALA A 65 -2.91 -3.90 -7.96
CA ALA A 65 -3.32 -3.67 -9.34
C ALA A 65 -4.01 -4.90 -9.94
N GLU A 66 -3.42 -6.09 -9.75
CA GLU A 66 -4.02 -7.34 -10.24
C GLU A 66 -5.33 -7.68 -9.53
N GLU A 67 -5.42 -7.46 -8.22
CA GLU A 67 -6.66 -7.69 -7.48
C GLU A 67 -7.80 -6.77 -7.96
N PHE A 68 -7.51 -5.48 -8.21
CA PHE A 68 -8.50 -4.56 -8.76
C PHE A 68 -8.86 -4.90 -10.20
N ALA A 69 -7.91 -5.36 -11.02
CA ALA A 69 -8.20 -5.87 -12.37
C ALA A 69 -9.11 -7.11 -12.33
N ARG A 70 -8.89 -8.04 -11.38
CA ARG A 70 -9.78 -9.19 -11.16
C ARG A 70 -11.19 -8.79 -10.68
N LEU A 71 -11.34 -7.65 -10.01
CA LEU A 71 -12.64 -7.06 -9.69
C LEU A 71 -13.32 -6.40 -10.91
N GLY A 72 -12.65 -6.36 -12.07
CA GLY A 72 -13.17 -5.80 -13.32
C GLY A 72 -12.81 -4.35 -13.56
N CYS A 73 -11.95 -3.73 -12.74
CA CYS A 73 -11.46 -2.38 -12.98
C CYS A 73 -10.49 -2.32 -14.18
N GLN A 74 -10.49 -1.18 -14.87
CA GLN A 74 -9.45 -0.81 -15.83
C GLN A 74 -8.32 -0.11 -15.07
N VAL A 75 -7.22 -0.82 -14.83
CA VAL A 75 -6.18 -0.36 -13.90
C VAL A 75 -5.01 0.28 -14.65
N VAL A 76 -4.57 1.43 -14.13
CA VAL A 76 -3.27 2.04 -14.41
C VAL A 76 -2.44 1.98 -13.14
N GLY A 77 -1.26 1.35 -13.19
CA GLY A 77 -0.32 1.29 -12.07
C GLY A 77 0.87 2.22 -12.32
N VAL A 78 1.25 3.01 -11.31
CA VAL A 78 2.39 3.94 -11.38
C VAL A 78 3.35 3.65 -10.24
N ASP A 79 4.65 3.50 -10.55
CA ASP A 79 5.71 3.29 -9.55
C ASP A 79 7.02 3.93 -10.06
N PRO A 80 7.85 4.54 -9.20
CA PRO A 80 9.12 5.11 -9.62
C PRO A 80 10.16 4.05 -10.02
N SER A 81 10.08 2.82 -9.50
CA SER A 81 11.01 1.73 -9.79
C SER A 81 10.68 1.04 -11.13
N GLU A 82 11.54 1.23 -12.12
CA GLU A 82 11.40 0.56 -13.41
C GLU A 82 11.52 -0.97 -13.26
N VAL A 83 12.31 -1.45 -12.32
CA VAL A 83 12.45 -2.90 -12.03
C VAL A 83 11.14 -3.47 -11.51
N SER A 84 10.48 -2.79 -10.58
CA SER A 84 9.17 -3.17 -10.06
C SER A 84 8.11 -3.17 -11.15
N ILE A 85 8.06 -2.12 -11.97
CA ILE A 85 7.13 -2.00 -13.11
C ILE A 85 7.32 -3.14 -14.12
N ASN A 86 8.57 -3.49 -14.45
CA ASN A 86 8.84 -4.59 -15.38
C ASN A 86 8.42 -5.95 -14.78
N THR A 87 8.57 -6.12 -13.48
CA THR A 87 8.09 -7.31 -12.76
C THR A 87 6.56 -7.38 -12.76
N ALA A 88 5.88 -6.26 -12.49
CA ALA A 88 4.42 -6.17 -12.52
C ALA A 88 3.86 -6.48 -13.91
N ARG A 89 4.43 -5.88 -14.98
CA ARG A 89 4.03 -6.15 -16.38
C ARG A 89 4.14 -7.62 -16.75
N ARG A 90 5.28 -8.24 -16.40
CA ARG A 90 5.51 -9.65 -16.70
C ARG A 90 4.46 -10.53 -16.01
N HIS A 91 4.26 -10.34 -14.71
CA HIS A 91 3.33 -11.17 -13.93
C HIS A 91 1.88 -10.98 -14.37
N ALA A 92 1.43 -9.75 -14.62
CA ALA A 92 0.10 -9.48 -15.16
C ALA A 92 -0.12 -10.15 -16.52
N SER A 93 0.88 -10.08 -17.41
CA SER A 93 0.83 -10.77 -18.71
C SER A 93 0.70 -12.28 -18.57
N GLU A 94 1.49 -12.90 -17.67
CA GLU A 94 1.42 -14.33 -17.36
C GLU A 94 0.05 -14.71 -16.75
N ALA A 95 -0.54 -13.81 -15.97
CA ALA A 95 -1.87 -13.98 -15.38
C ALA A 95 -3.03 -13.66 -16.35
N GLY A 96 -2.75 -13.20 -17.57
CA GLY A 96 -3.76 -12.83 -18.56
C GLY A 96 -4.54 -11.56 -18.20
N LEU A 97 -3.93 -10.64 -17.43
CA LEU A 97 -4.54 -9.39 -17.01
C LEU A 97 -4.00 -8.23 -17.87
N ASP A 98 -4.91 -7.36 -18.29
CA ASP A 98 -4.60 -6.14 -19.04
C ASP A 98 -4.51 -4.96 -18.08
N ILE A 99 -3.29 -4.57 -17.72
CA ILE A 99 -2.99 -3.48 -16.78
C ILE A 99 -1.94 -2.56 -17.41
N ASP A 100 -2.21 -1.27 -17.43
CA ASP A 100 -1.29 -0.25 -17.95
C ASP A 100 -0.33 0.18 -16.83
N TYR A 101 0.92 -0.28 -16.86
CA TYR A 101 1.94 0.09 -15.91
C TYR A 101 2.88 1.16 -16.45
N ARG A 102 3.08 2.24 -15.66
CA ARG A 102 3.89 3.40 -16.04
C ARG A 102 4.96 3.70 -14.98
N VAL A 103 6.14 4.12 -15.42
CA VAL A 103 7.19 4.60 -14.52
C VAL A 103 6.95 6.07 -14.20
N GLY A 104 6.91 6.41 -12.91
CA GLY A 104 6.76 7.79 -12.45
C GLY A 104 6.64 7.89 -10.93
N PRO A 105 7.04 9.03 -10.33
CA PRO A 105 6.88 9.27 -8.90
C PRO A 105 5.45 9.69 -8.56
N GLY A 106 5.02 9.46 -7.32
CA GLY A 106 3.70 9.86 -6.82
C GLY A 106 3.49 11.38 -6.82
N GLU A 107 4.57 12.14 -6.70
CA GLU A 107 4.58 13.62 -6.73
C GLU A 107 4.39 14.20 -8.14
N HIS A 108 4.48 13.37 -9.16
CA HIS A 108 4.27 13.78 -10.57
C HIS A 108 3.75 12.61 -11.39
N LEU A 109 2.44 12.35 -11.27
CA LEU A 109 1.79 11.21 -11.91
C LEU A 109 1.67 11.39 -13.43
N PRO A 110 2.13 10.43 -14.24
CA PRO A 110 2.06 10.48 -15.70
C PRO A 110 0.64 10.13 -16.22
N VAL A 111 -0.37 10.85 -15.70
CA VAL A 111 -1.80 10.63 -16.00
C VAL A 111 -2.53 11.96 -16.16
N SER A 112 -3.67 11.95 -16.84
CA SER A 112 -4.49 13.14 -17.11
C SER A 112 -5.32 13.57 -15.90
N ASP A 113 -5.75 14.83 -15.90
CA ASP A 113 -6.70 15.37 -14.91
C ASP A 113 -8.06 14.68 -15.05
N GLY A 114 -8.68 14.34 -13.94
CA GLY A 114 -10.04 13.82 -13.91
C GLY A 114 -10.23 12.52 -14.69
N GLU A 115 -9.19 11.71 -14.78
CA GLU A 115 -9.19 10.47 -15.58
C GLU A 115 -9.83 9.29 -14.83
N PHE A 116 -9.71 9.23 -13.49
CA PHE A 116 -10.02 8.05 -12.70
C PHE A 116 -11.26 8.19 -11.84
N ASP A 117 -12.05 7.11 -11.77
CA ASP A 117 -13.16 6.96 -10.85
C ASP A 117 -12.67 6.65 -9.43
N LEU A 118 -11.52 5.96 -9.36
CA LEU A 118 -10.93 5.41 -8.17
C LEU A 118 -9.40 5.59 -8.22
N ALA A 119 -8.78 6.01 -7.11
CA ALA A 119 -7.34 5.92 -6.90
C ALA A 119 -7.07 5.20 -5.58
N TYR A 120 -5.96 4.47 -5.50
CA TYR A 120 -5.49 3.91 -4.24
C TYR A 120 -3.97 4.04 -4.11
N CYS A 121 -3.52 4.18 -2.85
CA CYS A 121 -2.13 4.40 -2.50
C CYS A 121 -1.87 3.70 -1.16
N CYS A 122 -1.09 2.63 -1.18
CA CYS A 122 -0.93 1.72 -0.05
C CYS A 122 0.54 1.43 0.25
N ASP A 123 0.97 1.62 1.52
CA ASP A 123 2.38 1.57 1.96
C ASP A 123 3.31 2.50 1.15
N VAL A 124 2.85 3.69 0.79
CA VAL A 124 3.57 4.64 -0.05
C VAL A 124 3.66 6.02 0.57
N LEU A 125 2.58 6.51 1.20
CA LEU A 125 2.51 7.89 1.69
C LEU A 125 3.61 8.23 2.71
N GLU A 126 4.07 7.26 3.49
CA GLU A 126 5.20 7.37 4.42
C GLU A 126 6.58 7.30 3.76
N HIS A 127 6.64 7.08 2.44
CA HIS A 127 7.88 6.98 1.66
C HIS A 127 8.09 8.13 0.68
N VAL A 128 7.06 8.93 0.43
CA VAL A 128 7.13 10.06 -0.53
C VAL A 128 7.92 11.23 0.05
N SER A 129 8.60 11.95 -0.80
CA SER A 129 9.38 13.15 -0.41
C SER A 129 8.49 14.36 -0.11
N ASP A 130 7.32 14.42 -0.76
CA ASP A 130 6.33 15.50 -0.62
C ASP A 130 4.91 14.93 -0.58
N LEU A 131 4.41 14.71 0.64
CA LEU A 131 3.07 14.19 0.89
C LEU A 131 1.98 15.11 0.30
N GLU A 132 2.15 16.42 0.45
CA GLU A 132 1.18 17.41 0.00
C GLU A 132 1.05 17.38 -1.52
N ARG A 133 2.19 17.31 -2.21
CA ARG A 133 2.24 17.19 -3.67
C ARG A 133 1.65 15.87 -4.15
N THR A 134 1.94 14.76 -3.49
CA THR A 134 1.38 13.43 -3.84
C THR A 134 -0.13 13.43 -3.70
N ILE A 135 -0.69 13.94 -2.60
CA ILE A 135 -2.14 14.05 -2.41
C ILE A 135 -2.78 14.99 -3.44
N SER A 136 -2.10 16.08 -3.80
CA SER A 136 -2.53 16.99 -4.87
C SER A 136 -2.64 16.27 -6.22
N GLU A 137 -1.63 15.48 -6.59
CA GLU A 137 -1.62 14.71 -7.84
C GLU A 137 -2.70 13.62 -7.86
N ILE A 138 -2.90 12.90 -6.75
CA ILE A 138 -3.99 11.94 -6.60
C ILE A 138 -5.34 12.66 -6.78
N SER A 139 -5.54 13.78 -6.10
CA SER A 139 -6.78 14.55 -6.24
C SER A 139 -6.97 15.07 -7.68
N ARG A 140 -5.93 15.59 -8.33
CA ARG A 140 -5.98 16.04 -9.72
C ARG A 140 -6.45 14.93 -10.66
N SER A 141 -5.91 13.72 -10.49
CA SER A 141 -6.21 12.57 -11.33
C SER A 141 -7.64 12.03 -11.19
N LEU A 142 -8.25 12.22 -10.03
CA LEU A 142 -9.62 11.76 -9.76
C LEU A 142 -10.67 12.63 -10.45
N LYS A 143 -11.72 12.01 -10.96
CA LYS A 143 -12.97 12.67 -11.39
C LYS A 143 -13.64 13.37 -10.20
N PRO A 144 -14.54 14.36 -10.42
CA PRO A 144 -15.46 14.83 -9.39
C PRO A 144 -16.20 13.64 -8.75
N GLN A 145 -16.31 13.60 -7.42
CA GLN A 145 -16.87 12.51 -6.63
C GLN A 145 -16.06 11.20 -6.68
N GLY A 146 -14.88 11.17 -7.32
CA GLY A 146 -13.98 10.02 -7.34
C GLY A 146 -13.56 9.60 -5.93
N VAL A 147 -13.19 8.34 -5.79
CA VAL A 147 -12.87 7.70 -4.50
C VAL A 147 -11.35 7.56 -4.36
N PHE A 148 -10.82 7.92 -3.20
CA PHE A 148 -9.43 7.67 -2.83
C PHE A 148 -9.40 6.65 -1.69
N LEU A 149 -8.77 5.50 -1.91
CA LEU A 149 -8.51 4.45 -0.92
C LEU A 149 -7.03 4.52 -0.50
N PHE A 150 -6.74 4.33 0.78
CA PHE A 150 -5.36 4.47 1.24
C PHE A 150 -5.08 3.63 2.46
N ASP A 151 -3.80 3.35 2.69
CA ASP A 151 -3.28 3.02 4.01
C ASP A 151 -1.89 3.62 4.21
N THR A 152 -1.47 3.71 5.47
CA THR A 152 -0.15 4.20 5.88
C THR A 152 0.13 3.88 7.34
N ILE A 153 1.37 4.10 7.78
CA ILE A 153 1.80 3.90 9.16
C ILE A 153 1.49 5.13 10.01
N ASN A 154 0.83 4.93 11.15
CA ASN A 154 0.51 6.02 12.08
C ASN A 154 1.75 6.47 12.87
N ARG A 155 1.96 7.78 13.02
CA ARG A 155 3.06 8.37 13.80
C ARG A 155 2.79 8.29 15.31
N THR A 156 2.99 7.10 15.89
CA THR A 156 2.86 6.83 17.33
C THR A 156 4.14 6.23 17.93
N ARG A 157 4.25 6.24 19.26
CA ARG A 157 5.37 5.56 19.94
C ARG A 157 5.33 4.04 19.72
N LEU A 158 4.13 3.47 19.57
CA LEU A 158 3.97 2.03 19.35
C LEU A 158 4.42 1.64 17.95
N SER A 159 4.03 2.39 16.92
CA SER A 159 4.48 2.15 15.54
C SER A 159 5.99 2.36 15.40
N LYS A 160 6.56 3.40 16.04
CA LYS A 160 8.02 3.58 16.13
C LYS A 160 8.71 2.33 16.69
N PHE A 161 8.21 1.81 17.81
CA PHE A 161 8.79 0.62 18.42
C PHE A 161 8.66 -0.60 17.51
N LEU A 162 7.48 -0.86 16.93
CA LEU A 162 7.26 -2.06 16.13
C LEU A 162 7.92 -1.97 14.75
N ALA A 163 7.65 -0.92 13.96
CA ALA A 163 8.13 -0.82 12.59
C ALA A 163 9.65 -0.56 12.53
N ILE A 164 10.17 0.31 13.41
CA ILE A 164 11.58 0.67 13.39
C ILE A 164 12.40 -0.28 14.26
N LYS A 165 12.11 -0.37 15.58
CA LYS A 165 12.97 -1.15 16.49
C LYS A 165 12.87 -2.64 16.26
N VAL A 166 11.64 -3.19 16.07
CA VAL A 166 11.45 -4.65 15.93
C VAL A 166 11.65 -5.11 14.49
N MET A 167 11.03 -4.45 13.49
CA MET A 167 11.02 -4.96 12.13
C MET A 167 12.18 -4.46 11.27
N GLN A 168 12.83 -3.35 11.62
CA GLN A 168 13.93 -2.77 10.84
C GLN A 168 15.29 -2.90 11.52
N GLU A 169 15.42 -2.60 12.84
CA GLU A 169 16.72 -2.56 13.51
C GLU A 169 17.09 -3.89 14.22
N TRP A 170 16.12 -4.59 14.79
CA TRP A 170 16.41 -5.80 15.59
C TRP A 170 16.68 -7.01 14.68
N ARG A 171 17.96 -7.37 14.55
CA ARG A 171 18.42 -8.44 13.65
C ARG A 171 17.57 -9.72 13.65
N PRO A 172 17.10 -10.27 14.81
CA PRO A 172 16.34 -11.51 14.80
C PRO A 172 14.96 -11.45 14.14
N THR A 173 14.40 -10.25 13.95
CA THR A 173 13.07 -10.05 13.34
C THR A 173 13.09 -9.09 12.16
N ARG A 174 14.28 -8.57 11.81
CA ARG A 174 14.44 -7.66 10.68
C ARG A 174 14.01 -8.33 9.37
N ILE A 175 13.17 -7.66 8.60
CA ILE A 175 12.63 -8.18 7.35
C ILE A 175 13.63 -7.93 6.21
N ILE A 176 14.18 -6.71 6.12
CA ILE A 176 15.07 -6.29 5.05
C ILE A 176 16.27 -5.53 5.63
N ASP A 177 17.43 -5.70 5.04
CA ASP A 177 18.67 -5.02 5.48
C ASP A 177 18.81 -3.63 4.84
N ALA A 178 17.82 -2.78 5.08
CA ALA A 178 17.76 -1.40 4.61
C ALA A 178 16.98 -0.52 5.58
N THR A 179 17.25 0.79 5.57
CA THR A 179 16.46 1.77 6.33
C THR A 179 15.26 2.18 5.47
N ILE A 180 14.19 1.39 5.51
CA ILE A 180 12.99 1.63 4.70
C ILE A 180 11.99 2.58 5.35
N HIS A 181 12.09 2.81 6.66
CA HIS A 181 11.18 3.68 7.40
C HIS A 181 11.93 4.71 8.24
N ASP A 182 11.43 5.94 8.24
CA ASP A 182 11.77 7.00 9.18
C ASP A 182 10.50 7.41 9.95
N TRP A 183 10.58 7.43 11.29
CA TRP A 183 9.42 7.76 12.13
C TRP A 183 8.85 9.15 11.88
N GLU A 184 9.68 10.11 11.47
CA GLU A 184 9.23 11.48 11.16
C GLU A 184 8.34 11.53 9.92
N MET A 185 8.46 10.55 9.03
CA MET A 185 7.63 10.41 7.83
C MET A 185 6.32 9.65 8.07
N PHE A 186 6.14 9.01 9.24
CA PHE A 186 4.87 8.42 9.60
C PHE A 186 3.81 9.50 9.78
N ILE A 187 2.57 9.21 9.38
CA ILE A 187 1.52 10.20 9.22
C ILE A 187 0.43 9.95 10.25
N LYS A 188 0.08 10.97 11.06
CA LYS A 188 -1.09 10.86 11.92
C LYS A 188 -2.38 10.99 11.10
N PRO A 189 -3.47 10.29 11.48
CA PRO A 189 -4.74 10.43 10.77
C PRO A 189 -5.23 11.88 10.66
N GLU A 190 -5.08 12.68 11.72
CA GLU A 190 -5.44 14.09 11.71
C GLU A 190 -4.63 14.93 10.72
N ASP A 191 -3.30 14.70 10.64
CA ASP A 191 -2.42 15.41 9.70
C ASP A 191 -2.82 15.06 8.24
N LEU A 192 -3.11 13.77 7.96
CA LEU A 192 -3.56 13.33 6.64
C LEU A 192 -4.93 13.90 6.25
N VAL A 193 -5.86 14.01 7.22
CA VAL A 193 -7.18 14.67 7.00
C VAL A 193 -6.99 16.11 6.54
N ASP A 194 -6.09 16.85 7.17
CA ASP A 194 -5.88 18.27 6.84
C ASP A 194 -5.26 18.44 5.46
N VAL A 195 -4.25 17.62 5.10
CA VAL A 195 -3.66 17.59 3.76
C VAL A 195 -4.70 17.18 2.70
N MET A 196 -5.47 16.14 2.94
CA MET A 196 -6.53 15.73 2.01
C MET A 196 -7.57 16.84 1.80
N ARG A 197 -7.98 17.51 2.88
CA ARG A 197 -8.98 18.58 2.82
C ARG A 197 -8.49 19.78 2.00
N SER A 198 -7.22 20.18 2.13
CA SER A 198 -6.64 21.29 1.36
C SER A 198 -6.64 21.03 -0.15
N HIS A 199 -6.68 19.75 -0.55
CA HIS A 199 -6.74 19.33 -1.94
C HIS A 199 -8.12 18.79 -2.38
N GLY A 200 -9.19 19.13 -1.66
CA GLY A 200 -10.56 18.80 -2.06
C GLY A 200 -10.98 17.34 -1.82
N LEU A 201 -10.18 16.58 -1.07
CA LEU A 201 -10.51 15.21 -0.65
C LEU A 201 -11.13 15.21 0.76
N ARG A 202 -12.31 14.67 0.90
CA ARG A 202 -12.99 14.55 2.18
C ARG A 202 -12.90 13.13 2.73
N MET A 203 -12.15 12.97 3.82
CA MET A 203 -12.08 11.69 4.56
C MET A 203 -13.47 11.25 5.01
N ARG A 204 -13.79 9.97 4.81
CA ARG A 204 -15.10 9.37 5.13
C ARG A 204 -15.02 8.32 6.22
N ASP A 205 -13.94 7.53 6.24
CA ASP A 205 -13.74 6.47 7.22
C ASP A 205 -12.25 6.19 7.42
N VAL A 206 -11.89 5.79 8.63
CA VAL A 206 -10.55 5.31 9.00
C VAL A 206 -10.68 4.13 9.94
N VAL A 207 -9.99 3.04 9.63
CA VAL A 207 -9.93 1.84 10.46
C VAL A 207 -8.47 1.40 10.62
N GLY A 208 -8.15 0.62 11.64
CA GLY A 208 -6.82 0.07 11.80
C GLY A 208 -6.53 -1.05 10.79
N LEU A 209 -5.28 -1.19 10.41
CA LEU A 209 -4.73 -2.30 9.65
C LEU A 209 -3.61 -2.94 10.48
N ALA A 210 -3.75 -4.20 10.88
CA ALA A 210 -2.75 -4.86 11.71
C ALA A 210 -2.87 -6.40 11.68
N PRO A 211 -1.84 -7.14 12.12
CA PRO A 211 -1.94 -8.56 12.36
C PRO A 211 -3.07 -8.89 13.34
N ARG A 212 -3.92 -9.85 12.99
CA ARG A 212 -4.98 -10.42 13.85
C ARG A 212 -4.48 -11.64 14.63
N ALA A 213 -3.35 -12.20 14.20
CA ALA A 213 -2.66 -13.25 14.93
C ALA A 213 -2.20 -12.77 16.32
N ARG A 214 -2.14 -13.68 17.30
CA ARG A 214 -1.70 -13.36 18.68
C ARG A 214 -0.24 -12.88 18.69
N PRO A 215 0.11 -11.82 19.47
CA PRO A 215 1.46 -11.24 19.46
C PRO A 215 2.62 -12.23 19.64
N PRO A 216 2.56 -13.24 20.53
CA PRO A 216 3.63 -14.24 20.65
C PRO A 216 3.82 -15.07 19.37
N LYS A 217 2.72 -15.38 18.65
CA LYS A 217 2.79 -16.11 17.36
C LYS A 217 3.37 -15.22 16.25
N VAL A 218 3.02 -13.92 16.25
CA VAL A 218 3.60 -12.96 15.34
C VAL A 218 5.11 -12.94 15.48
N LEU A 219 5.61 -12.71 16.71
CA LEU A 219 7.04 -12.66 16.98
C LEU A 219 7.76 -13.97 16.60
N LEU A 220 7.19 -15.12 16.98
CA LEU A 220 7.75 -16.44 16.61
C LEU A 220 7.86 -16.62 15.10
N ASN A 221 6.86 -16.18 14.33
CA ASN A 221 6.88 -16.32 12.87
C ASN A 221 7.94 -15.42 12.23
N PHE A 222 8.18 -14.21 12.74
CA PHE A 222 9.30 -13.36 12.30
C PHE A 222 10.65 -14.04 12.54
N PHE A 223 10.87 -14.65 13.72
CA PHE A 223 12.08 -15.44 13.99
C PHE A 223 12.26 -16.61 13.04
N ARG A 224 11.16 -17.29 12.70
CA ARG A 224 11.21 -18.44 11.77
C ARG A 224 11.53 -18.01 10.35
N ALA A 225 10.96 -16.90 9.87
CA ALA A 225 11.24 -16.35 8.55
C ALA A 225 12.69 -15.88 8.45
N ASN A 226 13.16 -15.14 9.44
CA ASN A 226 14.56 -14.66 9.46
C ASN A 226 15.60 -15.79 9.48
N ARG A 227 15.23 -16.97 9.98
CA ARG A 227 16.09 -18.18 9.95
C ARG A 227 15.88 -19.05 8.70
N GLY A 228 15.05 -18.62 7.76
CA GLY A 228 14.73 -19.40 6.55
C GLY A 228 13.87 -20.64 6.82
N ASN A 229 13.24 -20.76 7.99
CA ASN A 229 12.38 -21.90 8.33
C ASN A 229 10.97 -21.80 7.72
N ILE A 230 10.58 -20.62 7.28
CA ILE A 230 9.37 -20.30 6.51
C ILE A 230 9.71 -19.18 5.52
N THR A 231 8.97 -19.10 4.41
CA THR A 231 9.10 -18.02 3.43
C THR A 231 8.45 -16.73 3.95
N TYR A 232 8.75 -15.58 3.34
CA TYR A 232 8.06 -14.32 3.65
C TYR A 232 6.59 -14.35 3.23
N GLY A 233 6.25 -15.04 2.14
CA GLY A 233 4.86 -15.28 1.76
C GLY A 233 4.11 -16.09 2.82
N GLU A 234 4.73 -17.15 3.37
CA GLU A 234 4.15 -17.92 4.47
C GLU A 234 4.06 -17.11 5.77
N LEU A 235 5.09 -16.30 6.08
CA LEU A 235 5.04 -15.34 7.20
C LEU A 235 3.81 -14.45 7.05
N SER A 236 3.62 -13.81 5.90
CA SER A 236 2.50 -12.94 5.63
C SER A 236 1.15 -13.61 5.91
N ARG A 237 0.93 -14.79 5.34
CA ARG A 237 -0.31 -15.57 5.58
C ARG A 237 -0.55 -15.87 7.06
N ARG A 238 0.52 -16.16 7.82
CA ARG A 238 0.44 -16.46 9.26
C ARG A 238 0.22 -15.22 10.14
N LEU A 239 0.56 -14.03 9.65
CA LEU A 239 0.26 -12.76 10.34
C LEU A 239 -1.24 -12.46 10.32
N ASP A 240 -1.94 -12.90 9.27
CA ASP A 240 -3.38 -12.64 9.10
C ASP A 240 -3.69 -11.15 9.24
N VAL A 241 -3.01 -10.30 8.43
CA VAL A 241 -3.21 -8.85 8.46
C VAL A 241 -4.58 -8.50 7.91
N GLY A 242 -5.27 -7.60 8.59
CA GLY A 242 -6.59 -7.15 8.15
C GLY A 242 -7.13 -6.03 9.04
N GLN A 243 -8.39 -5.69 8.80
CA GLN A 243 -9.08 -4.64 9.57
C GLN A 243 -9.13 -4.95 11.05
N VAL A 244 -8.75 -3.95 11.86
CA VAL A 244 -8.87 -3.93 13.32
C VAL A 244 -9.48 -2.61 13.80
N LYS A 245 -9.92 -2.56 15.07
CA LYS A 245 -10.57 -1.34 15.60
C LYS A 245 -9.60 -0.19 15.88
N ASN A 246 -8.36 -0.49 16.27
CA ASN A 246 -7.41 0.55 16.66
C ASN A 246 -6.45 0.90 15.53
N THR A 247 -6.13 2.19 15.41
CA THR A 247 -5.24 2.76 14.40
C THR A 247 -3.80 2.98 14.90
N ARG A 248 -3.41 2.35 16.01
CA ARG A 248 -2.17 2.69 16.72
C ARG A 248 -0.88 2.37 15.98
N VAL A 249 -0.90 1.41 15.05
CA VAL A 249 0.30 1.00 14.28
C VAL A 249 0.18 1.50 12.86
N SER A 250 -0.80 1.01 12.14
CA SER A 250 -1.14 1.48 10.81
C SER A 250 -2.67 1.59 10.65
N TYR A 251 -3.09 2.30 9.65
CA TYR A 251 -4.50 2.53 9.38
C TYR A 251 -4.76 2.58 7.88
N MET A 252 -5.97 2.22 7.50
CA MET A 252 -6.48 2.33 6.14
C MET A 252 -7.82 3.05 6.17
N GLY A 253 -8.19 3.65 5.05
CA GLY A 253 -9.42 4.41 4.96
C GLY A 253 -9.80 4.77 3.55
N TYR A 254 -10.83 5.63 3.44
CA TYR A 254 -11.19 6.20 2.16
C TYR A 254 -11.65 7.65 2.28
N ALA A 255 -11.45 8.38 1.21
CA ALA A 255 -11.91 9.74 1.01
C ALA A 255 -12.68 9.84 -0.31
N THR A 256 -13.47 10.90 -0.47
CA THR A 256 -14.13 11.23 -1.73
C THR A 256 -13.73 12.64 -2.16
N LYS A 257 -13.50 12.83 -3.47
CA LYS A 257 -13.28 14.15 -4.03
C LYS A 257 -14.56 14.95 -4.02
N SER A 258 -14.47 16.22 -3.68
CA SER A 258 -15.59 17.16 -3.79
C SER A 258 -16.07 17.29 -5.23
N ALA A 259 -17.34 17.67 -5.41
CA ALA A 259 -17.94 17.91 -6.72
C ALA A 259 -17.32 19.12 -7.41
#